data_fa1950e9f87e5909322659b8559a1083
#
_entry.id   fa1950e9f87e5909322659b8559a1083
#
_cell.length_a   1.000
_cell.length_b   1.000
_cell.length_c   1.000
_cell.angle_alpha   90.00
_cell.angle_beta   90.00
_cell.angle_gamma   90.00
#
_symmetry.space_group_name_H-M   'P 1'
#
loop_
_entity.id
_entity.type
_entity.pdbx_description
1 polymer ?
#
loop_
_entity_poly.entity_id
_entity_poly.type
_entity_poly.pdbx_seq_one_letter_code
_entity_poly.pdbx_strand_id
1 'polypeptide(L)'
;MAGLWNHSLQWVLACFSFCIISISAELQRFEHPIKANGSLGLLVIGDWGRRGHYNQSLVADQMGKIGEKLNIDLVVSTGDNFYENGLTSIHDPSFKKSFAKIYTAKSLQKQWYSVLGNHDYRGNVEAQLNPILRKIDRRWLCLRSFVLSSGIVDFFFVDTTPFVDNYFLRPGHHTYDWRGVLPRKEYLAKLLKDLDLALTASTANWKIVIGHHPIRSIGHHGDTAELIVRLLPTLEVHDIDIYINGHDHCLEHISSTRRKIQFLTSGGGSKAWKGDIDQLNQDGLKFYYDGQGFISAELTQTEARIVFYDIFGKVLHNLDLSKELYSIM
;
A
#
# COMPACT_ATOMS: atom_id res chain seq x y z
N MET A 1 -65.93 -60.99 -5.29
CA MET A 1 -65.48 -60.14 -4.16
C MET A 1 -64.12 -59.60 -4.54
N ALA A 2 -64.08 -58.39 -5.01
CA ALA A 2 -62.90 -57.71 -5.56
C ALA A 2 -62.40 -56.69 -4.52
N GLY A 3 -61.16 -56.88 -4.11
CA GLY A 3 -60.46 -55.91 -3.24
C GLY A 3 -59.69 -54.94 -4.07
N LEU A 4 -60.07 -53.64 -3.98
CA LEU A 4 -59.39 -52.52 -4.62
C LEU A 4 -58.14 -52.13 -3.81
N TRP A 5 -57.00 -52.20 -4.43
CA TRP A 5 -55.75 -51.66 -3.90
C TRP A 5 -55.56 -50.23 -4.40
N ASN A 6 -55.55 -49.28 -3.44
CA ASN A 6 -55.27 -47.89 -3.69
C ASN A 6 -53.76 -47.64 -3.49
N HIS A 7 -53.04 -47.37 -4.58
CA HIS A 7 -51.64 -46.88 -4.50
C HIS A 7 -51.66 -45.37 -4.53
N SER A 8 -51.49 -44.76 -3.37
CA SER A 8 -51.16 -43.33 -3.25
C SER A 8 -49.68 -43.11 -3.53
N LEU A 9 -49.40 -42.54 -4.67
CA LEU A 9 -48.04 -42.12 -5.08
C LEU A 9 -47.70 -40.83 -4.34
N GLN A 10 -46.86 -40.91 -3.31
CA GLN A 10 -46.30 -39.75 -2.62
C GLN A 10 -45.08 -39.24 -3.44
N TRP A 11 -45.27 -38.11 -4.08
CA TRP A 11 -44.15 -37.35 -4.67
C TRP A 11 -43.37 -36.64 -3.57
N VAL A 12 -42.15 -37.13 -3.24
CA VAL A 12 -41.19 -36.44 -2.39
C VAL A 12 -40.46 -35.43 -3.27
N LEU A 13 -40.87 -34.18 -3.19
CA LEU A 13 -40.11 -33.04 -3.71
C LEU A 13 -38.89 -32.81 -2.85
N ALA A 14 -37.75 -33.35 -3.26
CA ALA A 14 -36.46 -33.01 -2.69
C ALA A 14 -36.06 -31.60 -3.19
N CYS A 15 -36.32 -30.59 -2.39
CA CYS A 15 -35.73 -29.26 -2.59
C CYS A 15 -34.22 -29.34 -2.32
N PHE A 16 -33.44 -29.49 -3.36
CA PHE A 16 -32.00 -29.23 -3.29
C PHE A 16 -31.80 -27.70 -3.19
N SER A 17 -31.70 -27.20 -1.96
CA SER A 17 -31.13 -25.87 -1.72
C SER A 17 -29.65 -25.90 -2.11
N PHE A 18 -29.36 -25.48 -3.33
CA PHE A 18 -27.99 -25.11 -3.70
C PHE A 18 -27.61 -23.87 -2.86
N CYS A 19 -26.98 -24.09 -1.70
CA CYS A 19 -26.17 -23.07 -1.07
C CYS A 19 -25.03 -22.76 -2.04
N ILE A 20 -25.21 -21.75 -2.88
CA ILE A 20 -24.08 -21.12 -3.56
C ILE A 20 -23.28 -20.45 -2.46
N ILE A 21 -22.30 -21.17 -1.91
CA ILE A 21 -21.25 -20.57 -1.12
C ILE A 21 -20.51 -19.69 -2.13
N SER A 22 -20.91 -18.43 -2.22
CA SER A 22 -20.10 -17.40 -2.85
C SER A 22 -18.82 -17.35 -2.03
N ILE A 23 -17.75 -18.02 -2.49
CA ILE A 23 -16.42 -17.77 -2.00
C ILE A 23 -16.06 -16.37 -2.48
N SER A 24 -16.52 -15.37 -1.74
CA SER A 24 -16.03 -14.02 -1.85
C SER A 24 -14.57 -14.11 -1.39
N ALA A 25 -13.65 -14.05 -2.34
CA ALA A 25 -12.24 -13.94 -1.98
C ALA A 25 -12.03 -12.49 -1.54
N GLU A 26 -12.23 -12.24 -0.27
CA GLU A 26 -11.95 -10.96 0.37
C GLU A 26 -10.43 -10.72 0.41
N LEU A 27 -10.02 -9.45 0.47
CA LEU A 27 -8.63 -9.10 0.73
C LEU A 27 -8.21 -9.71 2.07
N GLN A 28 -7.04 -10.35 2.08
CA GLN A 28 -6.49 -10.91 3.31
C GLN A 28 -6.34 -9.81 4.36
N ARG A 29 -6.83 -10.05 5.57
CA ARG A 29 -6.75 -9.09 6.68
C ARG A 29 -5.72 -9.54 7.71
N PHE A 30 -4.91 -8.58 8.15
CA PHE A 30 -3.96 -8.73 9.25
C PHE A 30 -4.32 -7.76 10.37
N GLU A 31 -4.04 -8.15 11.60
CA GLU A 31 -4.19 -7.31 12.77
C GLU A 31 -2.81 -6.85 13.27
N HIS A 32 -2.72 -5.57 13.65
CA HIS A 32 -1.55 -5.01 14.32
C HIS A 32 -1.99 -4.29 15.60
N PRO A 33 -1.43 -4.64 16.76
CA PRO A 33 -1.84 -4.01 18.02
C PRO A 33 -1.41 -2.53 18.05
N ILE A 34 -2.23 -1.68 18.65
CA ILE A 34 -1.86 -0.32 19.02
C ILE A 34 -1.15 -0.29 20.36
N LYS A 35 -0.48 0.81 20.68
CA LYS A 35 0.12 1.04 21.99
C LYS A 35 -0.95 1.13 23.08
N ALA A 36 -0.54 0.90 24.34
CA ALA A 36 -1.45 1.00 25.49
C ALA A 36 -2.10 2.39 25.67
N ASN A 37 -1.47 3.45 25.16
CA ASN A 37 -2.01 4.80 25.15
C ASN A 37 -3.00 5.07 23.98
N GLY A 38 -3.36 4.05 23.21
CA GLY A 38 -4.29 4.18 22.08
C GLY A 38 -3.68 4.77 20.81
N SER A 39 -2.36 4.87 20.71
CA SER A 39 -1.68 5.42 19.53
C SER A 39 -1.01 4.34 18.67
N LEU A 40 -0.78 4.67 17.39
CA LEU A 40 0.01 3.89 16.45
C LEU A 40 1.04 4.80 15.79
N GLY A 41 2.32 4.44 15.86
CA GLY A 41 3.41 5.15 15.20
C GLY A 41 4.00 4.33 14.06
N LEU A 42 4.23 4.94 12.90
CA LEU A 42 4.82 4.27 11.75
C LEU A 42 5.77 5.16 10.95
N LEU A 43 6.63 4.52 10.16
CA LEU A 43 7.40 5.17 9.11
C LEU A 43 6.91 4.66 7.76
N VAL A 44 6.98 5.52 6.73
CA VAL A 44 6.62 5.20 5.35
C VAL A 44 7.80 5.50 4.44
N ILE A 45 8.16 4.57 3.58
CA ILE A 45 9.24 4.69 2.62
C ILE A 45 8.88 3.94 1.34
N GLY A 46 9.26 4.46 0.18
CA GLY A 46 9.20 3.80 -1.13
C GLY A 46 10.49 3.97 -1.90
N ASP A 47 10.65 3.21 -2.98
CA ASP A 47 11.68 3.42 -3.99
C ASP A 47 13.12 3.30 -3.44
N TRP A 48 13.36 2.26 -2.60
CA TRP A 48 14.56 2.24 -1.76
C TRP A 48 15.64 1.22 -2.13
N GLY A 49 15.33 0.01 -2.59
CA GLY A 49 16.20 -1.17 -2.62
C GLY A 49 17.44 -1.15 -3.52
N ARG A 50 18.40 -0.28 -3.24
CA ARG A 50 19.62 -0.06 -4.06
C ARG A 50 20.92 -0.44 -3.36
N ARG A 51 20.89 -1.43 -2.44
CA ARG A 51 22.08 -1.99 -1.76
C ARG A 51 22.89 -0.92 -0.99
N GLY A 52 22.21 0.09 -0.45
CA GLY A 52 22.81 1.22 0.27
C GLY A 52 23.23 2.40 -0.59
N HIS A 53 23.22 2.25 -1.92
CA HIS A 53 23.61 3.32 -2.84
C HIS A 53 22.51 4.40 -2.94
N TYR A 54 22.85 5.53 -3.57
CA TYR A 54 21.95 6.67 -3.75
C TYR A 54 21.35 7.17 -2.44
N ASN A 55 22.17 7.26 -1.38
CA ASN A 55 21.78 7.68 -0.05
C ASN A 55 20.76 6.75 0.68
N GLN A 56 20.44 5.57 0.16
CA GLN A 56 19.56 4.62 0.85
C GLN A 56 20.06 4.35 2.29
N SER A 57 21.37 4.19 2.50
CA SER A 57 21.93 3.97 3.85
C SER A 57 21.74 5.17 4.76
N LEU A 58 21.83 6.41 4.24
CA LEU A 58 21.59 7.62 5.02
C LEU A 58 20.11 7.76 5.39
N VAL A 59 19.20 7.48 4.46
CA VAL A 59 17.76 7.42 4.75
C VAL A 59 17.48 6.39 5.85
N ALA A 60 18.02 5.18 5.73
CA ALA A 60 17.83 4.11 6.72
C ALA A 60 18.35 4.52 8.12
N ASP A 61 19.49 5.21 8.18
CA ASP A 61 20.07 5.71 9.43
C ASP A 61 19.17 6.74 10.10
N GLN A 62 18.63 7.69 9.32
CA GLN A 62 17.70 8.69 9.85
C GLN A 62 16.34 8.07 10.23
N MET A 63 15.84 7.13 9.45
CA MET A 63 14.65 6.35 9.83
C MET A 63 14.88 5.65 11.18
N GLY A 64 16.08 5.10 11.41
CA GLY A 64 16.46 4.50 12.68
C GLY A 64 16.35 5.47 13.86
N LYS A 65 16.89 6.67 13.71
CA LYS A 65 16.88 7.73 14.75
C LYS A 65 15.47 8.26 15.01
N ILE A 66 14.73 8.56 13.95
CA ILE A 66 13.34 9.04 14.08
C ILE A 66 12.43 7.94 14.63
N GLY A 67 12.61 6.69 14.16
CA GLY A 67 11.85 5.55 14.66
C GLY A 67 12.07 5.26 16.14
N GLU A 68 13.28 5.48 16.64
CA GLU A 68 13.58 5.40 18.09
C GLU A 68 12.90 6.52 18.86
N LYS A 69 13.03 7.78 18.38
CA LYS A 69 12.42 8.97 19.00
C LYS A 69 10.91 8.85 19.12
N LEU A 70 10.24 8.35 18.08
CA LEU A 70 8.78 8.20 18.01
C LEU A 70 8.30 6.85 18.59
N ASN A 71 9.23 5.95 18.92
CA ASN A 71 8.91 4.59 19.36
C ASN A 71 7.90 3.93 18.40
N ILE A 72 8.24 3.85 17.13
CA ILE A 72 7.34 3.34 16.09
C ILE A 72 6.95 1.89 16.31
N ASP A 73 5.81 1.50 15.77
CA ASP A 73 5.24 0.15 15.86
C ASP A 73 5.52 -0.68 14.61
N LEU A 74 5.47 -0.04 13.44
CA LEU A 74 5.63 -0.70 12.14
C LEU A 74 6.27 0.22 11.09
N VAL A 75 6.62 -0.37 9.94
CA VAL A 75 7.07 0.37 8.75
C VAL A 75 6.20 -0.04 7.55
N VAL A 76 5.85 0.94 6.72
CA VAL A 76 5.14 0.76 5.45
C VAL A 76 6.10 1.00 4.30
N SER A 77 6.13 0.08 3.33
CA SER A 77 6.82 0.26 2.05
C SER A 77 5.81 0.43 0.92
N THR A 78 5.95 1.53 0.18
CA THR A 78 5.06 1.89 -0.95
C THR A 78 5.49 1.27 -2.29
N GLY A 79 6.34 0.24 -2.27
CA GLY A 79 6.76 -0.47 -3.49
C GLY A 79 8.11 -0.02 -4.03
N ASP A 80 8.50 -0.59 -5.16
CA ASP A 80 9.84 -0.54 -5.74
C ASP A 80 10.88 -0.91 -4.68
N ASN A 81 10.65 -2.11 -4.13
CA ASN A 81 11.41 -2.64 -3.00
C ASN A 81 12.83 -3.04 -3.40
N PHE A 82 13.05 -3.43 -4.68
CA PHE A 82 14.36 -3.88 -5.17
C PHE A 82 14.64 -3.40 -6.59
N TYR A 83 15.66 -2.57 -6.72
CA TYR A 83 16.13 -2.04 -8.01
C TYR A 83 17.28 -2.86 -8.60
N GLU A 84 17.48 -2.85 -9.97
CA GLU A 84 16.61 -2.14 -10.96
C GLU A 84 15.41 -3.00 -11.42
N ASN A 85 15.45 -4.32 -11.21
CA ASN A 85 14.50 -5.28 -11.78
C ASN A 85 14.02 -6.30 -10.73
N GLY A 86 13.61 -5.83 -9.55
CA GLY A 86 13.07 -6.70 -8.50
C GLY A 86 14.05 -7.77 -8.02
N LEU A 87 13.55 -8.81 -7.38
CA LEU A 87 14.30 -10.01 -7.04
C LEU A 87 14.22 -11.03 -8.18
N THR A 88 15.29 -11.78 -8.40
CA THR A 88 15.36 -12.87 -9.38
C THR A 88 14.83 -14.20 -8.82
N SER A 89 14.96 -14.40 -7.51
CA SER A 89 14.51 -15.59 -6.79
C SER A 89 14.45 -15.32 -5.28
N ILE A 90 13.91 -16.29 -4.52
CA ILE A 90 13.94 -16.26 -3.05
C ILE A 90 15.37 -16.30 -2.46
N HIS A 91 16.37 -16.63 -3.27
CA HIS A 91 17.78 -16.68 -2.89
C HIS A 91 18.58 -15.47 -3.41
N ASP A 92 17.88 -14.50 -4.03
CA ASP A 92 18.56 -13.31 -4.56
C ASP A 92 19.27 -12.55 -3.42
N PRO A 93 20.59 -12.34 -3.54
CA PRO A 93 21.35 -11.62 -2.52
C PRO A 93 20.89 -10.17 -2.33
N SER A 94 20.12 -9.61 -3.27
CA SER A 94 19.58 -8.25 -3.16
C SER A 94 18.64 -8.11 -1.99
N PHE A 95 17.85 -9.13 -1.62
CA PHE A 95 17.02 -9.10 -0.42
C PHE A 95 17.87 -8.81 0.84
N LYS A 96 18.97 -9.52 0.99
CA LYS A 96 19.85 -9.32 2.13
C LYS A 96 20.64 -8.00 2.05
N LYS A 97 21.11 -7.64 0.85
CA LYS A 97 21.99 -6.47 0.65
C LYS A 97 21.24 -5.15 0.67
N SER A 98 19.96 -5.13 0.23
CA SER A 98 19.16 -3.91 0.18
C SER A 98 18.21 -3.74 1.36
N PHE A 99 17.81 -4.84 2.02
CA PHE A 99 16.86 -4.81 3.14
C PHE A 99 17.55 -5.17 4.47
N ALA A 100 17.88 -6.44 4.68
CA ALA A 100 18.27 -6.94 5.99
C ALA A 100 19.55 -6.28 6.55
N LYS A 101 20.51 -5.91 5.67
CA LYS A 101 21.78 -5.28 6.05
C LYS A 101 21.76 -3.75 6.05
N ILE A 102 20.71 -3.13 5.54
CA ILE A 102 20.59 -1.67 5.48
C ILE A 102 19.77 -1.15 6.65
N TYR A 103 18.58 -1.72 6.87
CA TYR A 103 17.67 -1.27 7.93
C TYR A 103 17.95 -2.01 9.24
N THR A 104 19.15 -1.76 9.82
CA THR A 104 19.67 -2.52 10.97
C THR A 104 19.39 -1.88 12.32
N ALA A 105 18.99 -0.61 12.37
CA ALA A 105 18.67 0.09 13.62
C ALA A 105 17.62 -0.70 14.44
N LYS A 106 17.77 -0.70 15.76
CA LYS A 106 16.88 -1.45 16.69
C LYS A 106 15.42 -1.03 16.54
N SER A 107 15.16 0.25 16.34
CA SER A 107 13.83 0.81 16.11
C SER A 107 13.17 0.31 14.83
N LEU A 108 13.94 -0.11 13.82
CA LEU A 108 13.47 -0.65 12.56
C LEU A 108 13.30 -2.18 12.55
N GLN A 109 13.56 -2.87 13.68
CA GLN A 109 13.30 -4.31 13.84
C GLN A 109 11.81 -4.55 14.14
N LYS A 110 10.95 -3.87 13.42
CA LYS A 110 9.48 -3.96 13.47
C LYS A 110 8.96 -4.68 12.24
N GLN A 111 7.67 -5.01 12.21
CA GLN A 111 7.03 -5.54 11.01
C GLN A 111 7.04 -4.49 9.89
N TRP A 112 7.45 -4.90 8.71
CA TRP A 112 7.34 -4.14 7.46
C TRP A 112 6.20 -4.71 6.65
N TYR A 113 5.30 -3.82 6.22
CA TYR A 113 4.17 -4.13 5.34
C TYR A 113 4.43 -3.44 4.00
N SER A 114 4.52 -4.23 2.93
CA SER A 114 4.98 -3.76 1.63
C SER A 114 3.99 -4.10 0.53
N VAL A 115 3.83 -3.18 -0.43
CA VAL A 115 3.25 -3.44 -1.74
C VAL A 115 4.36 -3.62 -2.77
N LEU A 116 3.98 -4.03 -3.98
CA LEU A 116 4.87 -4.12 -5.14
C LEU A 116 4.83 -2.81 -5.94
N GLY A 117 5.98 -2.43 -6.52
CA GLY A 117 6.06 -1.40 -7.54
C GLY A 117 6.41 -1.97 -8.92
N ASN A 118 6.50 -1.11 -9.93
CA ASN A 118 6.76 -1.54 -11.29
C ASN A 118 8.16 -2.15 -11.49
N HIS A 119 9.17 -1.72 -10.74
CA HIS A 119 10.49 -2.34 -10.76
C HIS A 119 10.47 -3.74 -10.15
N ASP A 120 9.64 -3.98 -9.15
CA ASP A 120 9.45 -5.32 -8.58
C ASP A 120 8.84 -6.28 -9.60
N TYR A 121 7.93 -5.80 -10.44
CA TYR A 121 7.31 -6.55 -11.53
C TYR A 121 8.29 -6.89 -12.68
N ARG A 122 9.39 -6.17 -12.82
CA ARG A 122 10.45 -6.51 -13.79
C ARG A 122 11.28 -7.72 -13.36
N GLY A 123 11.15 -8.15 -12.11
CA GLY A 123 11.81 -9.35 -11.55
C GLY A 123 10.86 -10.53 -11.42
N ASN A 124 11.15 -11.39 -10.47
CA ASN A 124 10.31 -12.49 -10.07
C ASN A 124 9.40 -12.04 -8.91
N VAL A 125 8.18 -11.63 -9.22
CA VAL A 125 7.20 -11.17 -8.23
C VAL A 125 6.93 -12.24 -7.18
N GLU A 126 6.77 -13.50 -7.60
CA GLU A 126 6.49 -14.61 -6.68
C GLU A 126 7.63 -14.82 -5.65
N ALA A 127 8.86 -14.41 -5.97
CA ALA A 127 9.95 -14.43 -5.00
C ALA A 127 9.72 -13.44 -3.86
N GLN A 128 9.25 -12.22 -4.14
CA GLN A 128 8.97 -11.21 -3.11
C GLN A 128 7.76 -11.56 -2.25
N LEU A 129 6.74 -12.20 -2.85
CA LEU A 129 5.53 -12.64 -2.18
C LEU A 129 5.73 -13.93 -1.37
N ASN A 130 6.85 -14.62 -1.56
CA ASN A 130 7.07 -15.94 -0.98
C ASN A 130 7.27 -15.86 0.55
N PRO A 131 6.53 -16.67 1.33
CA PRO A 131 6.65 -16.69 2.79
C PRO A 131 8.04 -17.13 3.29
N ILE A 132 8.89 -17.70 2.42
CA ILE A 132 10.28 -18.03 2.76
C ILE A 132 11.09 -16.77 3.09
N LEU A 133 10.86 -15.64 2.41
CA LEU A 133 11.54 -14.39 2.75
C LEU A 133 11.24 -13.96 4.19
N ARG A 134 10.00 -14.17 4.66
CA ARG A 134 9.62 -13.92 6.05
C ARG A 134 10.30 -14.89 7.05
N LYS A 135 10.69 -16.08 6.61
CA LYS A 135 11.52 -16.98 7.44
C LYS A 135 12.98 -16.52 7.51
N ILE A 136 13.48 -15.90 6.44
CA ILE A 136 14.84 -15.31 6.37
C ILE A 136 14.93 -14.05 7.22
N ASP A 137 13.90 -13.16 7.11
CA ASP A 137 13.79 -11.96 7.92
C ASP A 137 12.32 -11.76 8.32
N ARG A 138 12.01 -11.93 9.60
CA ARG A 138 10.64 -11.90 10.13
C ARG A 138 9.93 -10.56 9.95
N ARG A 139 10.66 -9.49 9.69
CA ARG A 139 10.10 -8.17 9.43
C ARG A 139 9.38 -8.10 8.09
N TRP A 140 9.73 -8.93 7.12
CA TRP A 140 9.25 -8.85 5.75
C TRP A 140 7.83 -9.42 5.62
N LEU A 141 6.90 -8.61 5.14
CA LEU A 141 5.61 -9.03 4.62
C LEU A 141 5.30 -8.21 3.38
N CYS A 142 5.24 -8.86 2.23
CA CYS A 142 4.87 -8.26 0.95
C CYS A 142 3.77 -9.12 0.32
N LEU A 143 2.67 -8.48 -0.05
CA LEU A 143 1.57 -9.10 -0.77
C LEU A 143 1.10 -8.14 -1.86
N ARG A 144 0.29 -8.64 -2.82
CA ARG A 144 -0.27 -7.79 -3.89
C ARG A 144 -1.24 -6.78 -3.30
N SER A 145 -2.26 -7.29 -2.60
CA SER A 145 -3.25 -6.41 -1.94
C SER A 145 -3.75 -7.09 -0.68
N PHE A 146 -3.93 -6.31 0.39
CA PHE A 146 -4.38 -6.79 1.69
C PHE A 146 -4.86 -5.63 2.57
N VAL A 147 -5.48 -5.94 3.69
CA VAL A 147 -5.86 -4.96 4.72
C VAL A 147 -5.03 -5.20 5.98
N LEU A 148 -4.52 -4.13 6.56
CA LEU A 148 -3.92 -4.13 7.89
C LEU A 148 -4.81 -3.30 8.82
N SER A 149 -5.36 -3.94 9.85
CA SER A 149 -6.22 -3.31 10.85
C SER A 149 -5.48 -3.08 12.15
N SER A 150 -5.66 -1.91 12.74
CA SER A 150 -5.09 -1.56 14.05
C SER A 150 -6.14 -0.95 14.98
N GLY A 151 -7.41 -1.32 14.82
CA GLY A 151 -8.52 -0.81 15.62
C GLY A 151 -8.90 0.64 15.35
N ILE A 152 -7.96 1.57 15.40
CA ILE A 152 -8.18 3.00 15.08
C ILE A 152 -8.01 3.33 13.61
N VAL A 153 -7.28 2.51 12.86
CA VAL A 153 -6.97 2.70 11.44
C VAL A 153 -7.00 1.39 10.69
N ASP A 154 -7.60 1.41 9.50
CA ASP A 154 -7.46 0.38 8.48
C ASP A 154 -6.59 0.90 7.34
N PHE A 155 -5.50 0.18 7.06
CA PHE A 155 -4.65 0.42 5.88
C PHE A 155 -5.03 -0.57 4.80
N PHE A 156 -5.38 -0.06 3.62
CA PHE A 156 -5.72 -0.85 2.44
C PHE A 156 -4.55 -0.81 1.47
N PHE A 157 -3.79 -1.88 1.42
CA PHE A 157 -2.67 -2.02 0.50
C PHE A 157 -3.18 -2.50 -0.85
N VAL A 158 -2.87 -1.76 -1.92
CA VAL A 158 -3.42 -1.97 -3.27
C VAL A 158 -2.28 -2.12 -4.27
N ASP A 159 -2.29 -3.22 -5.02
CA ASP A 159 -1.39 -3.47 -6.14
C ASP A 159 -1.78 -2.58 -7.33
N THR A 160 -1.06 -1.47 -7.51
CA THR A 160 -1.39 -0.47 -8.53
C THR A 160 -0.68 -0.69 -9.86
N THR A 161 0.40 -1.47 -9.91
CA THR A 161 1.16 -1.72 -11.14
C THR A 161 0.30 -2.30 -12.27
N PRO A 162 -0.63 -3.25 -12.01
CA PRO A 162 -1.51 -3.77 -13.06
C PRO A 162 -2.51 -2.77 -13.64
N PHE A 163 -2.73 -1.61 -13.00
CA PHE A 163 -3.63 -0.58 -13.55
C PHE A 163 -3.02 0.15 -14.74
N VAL A 164 -1.70 0.29 -14.80
CA VAL A 164 -1.00 1.14 -15.76
C VAL A 164 -0.93 0.47 -17.12
N ASP A 165 -1.64 1.01 -18.10
CA ASP A 165 -1.77 0.45 -19.46
C ASP A 165 -0.43 0.37 -20.19
N ASN A 166 0.46 1.33 -19.93
CA ASN A 166 1.73 1.44 -20.63
C ASN A 166 2.64 0.21 -20.41
N TYR A 167 2.59 -0.44 -19.25
CA TYR A 167 3.40 -1.63 -18.97
C TYR A 167 2.97 -2.87 -19.76
N PHE A 168 1.73 -2.89 -20.25
CA PHE A 168 1.21 -3.96 -21.10
C PHE A 168 1.30 -3.62 -22.59
N LEU A 169 1.02 -2.36 -22.96
CA LEU A 169 0.91 -1.94 -24.36
C LEU A 169 2.27 -1.52 -24.94
N ARG A 170 3.15 -0.97 -24.13
CA ARG A 170 4.44 -0.41 -24.54
C ARG A 170 5.53 -0.69 -23.49
N PRO A 171 5.84 -1.95 -23.19
CA PRO A 171 6.79 -2.29 -22.12
C PRO A 171 8.23 -1.85 -22.43
N GLY A 172 8.50 -1.36 -23.66
CA GLY A 172 9.85 -0.98 -24.11
C GLY A 172 10.79 -2.19 -24.12
N HIS A 173 11.93 -2.04 -23.45
CA HIS A 173 12.92 -3.12 -23.28
C HIS A 173 12.70 -3.93 -21.99
N HIS A 174 11.63 -3.67 -21.23
CA HIS A 174 11.35 -4.34 -19.98
C HIS A 174 10.43 -5.55 -20.17
N THR A 175 10.71 -6.58 -19.40
CA THR A 175 9.81 -7.73 -19.26
C THR A 175 9.19 -7.66 -17.87
N TYR A 176 7.88 -7.87 -17.77
CA TYR A 176 7.14 -7.83 -16.52
C TYR A 176 6.60 -9.21 -16.16
N ASP A 177 6.66 -9.57 -14.91
CA ASP A 177 6.14 -10.83 -14.37
C ASP A 177 4.65 -10.69 -14.05
N TRP A 178 3.81 -11.02 -15.02
CA TRP A 178 2.36 -10.94 -14.87
C TRP A 178 1.70 -12.21 -14.31
N ARG A 179 2.48 -13.14 -13.77
CA ARG A 179 1.90 -14.31 -13.09
C ARG A 179 0.97 -13.86 -11.96
N GLY A 180 -0.21 -14.48 -11.87
CA GLY A 180 -1.25 -14.13 -10.90
C GLY A 180 -2.01 -12.82 -11.17
N VAL A 181 -1.69 -12.12 -12.28
CA VAL A 181 -2.40 -10.91 -12.75
C VAL A 181 -3.21 -11.17 -14.00
N LEU A 182 -2.80 -12.12 -14.83
CA LEU A 182 -3.53 -12.45 -16.04
C LEU A 182 -4.67 -13.45 -15.78
N PRO A 183 -5.85 -13.28 -16.41
CA PRO A 183 -6.21 -12.17 -17.30
C PRO A 183 -6.40 -10.85 -16.56
N ARG A 184 -5.76 -9.79 -17.02
CA ARG A 184 -5.69 -8.48 -16.34
C ARG A 184 -7.05 -7.87 -16.02
N LYS A 185 -8.00 -7.95 -16.96
CA LYS A 185 -9.34 -7.35 -16.80
C LYS A 185 -10.07 -7.96 -15.62
N GLU A 186 -10.03 -9.27 -15.50
CA GLU A 186 -10.65 -10.04 -14.42
C GLU A 186 -9.96 -9.76 -13.09
N TYR A 187 -8.61 -9.71 -13.11
CA TYR A 187 -7.83 -9.36 -11.92
C TYR A 187 -8.22 -7.98 -11.38
N LEU A 188 -8.23 -6.95 -12.23
CA LEU A 188 -8.59 -5.59 -11.82
C LEU A 188 -10.04 -5.48 -11.36
N ALA A 189 -10.98 -6.14 -12.06
CA ALA A 189 -12.39 -6.15 -11.65
C ALA A 189 -12.58 -6.81 -10.27
N LYS A 190 -11.88 -7.93 -10.03
CA LYS A 190 -11.88 -8.60 -8.74
C LYS A 190 -11.25 -7.74 -7.65
N LEU A 191 -10.08 -7.17 -7.90
CA LEU A 191 -9.37 -6.31 -6.94
C LEU A 191 -10.22 -5.11 -6.51
N LEU A 192 -10.84 -4.41 -7.46
CA LEU A 192 -11.70 -3.27 -7.16
C LEU A 192 -12.94 -3.68 -6.36
N LYS A 193 -13.55 -4.82 -6.71
CA LYS A 193 -14.70 -5.37 -5.95
C LYS A 193 -14.28 -5.74 -4.53
N ASP A 194 -13.16 -6.44 -4.35
CA ASP A 194 -12.68 -6.87 -3.04
C ASP A 194 -12.29 -5.65 -2.16
N LEU A 195 -11.72 -4.62 -2.77
CA LEU A 195 -11.40 -3.36 -2.10
C LEU A 195 -12.68 -2.62 -1.65
N ASP A 196 -13.68 -2.52 -2.53
CA ASP A 196 -14.97 -1.90 -2.22
C ASP A 196 -15.67 -2.59 -1.04
N LEU A 197 -15.69 -3.92 -1.03
CA LEU A 197 -16.22 -4.72 0.08
C LEU A 197 -15.43 -4.48 1.39
N ALA A 198 -14.10 -4.45 1.32
CA ALA A 198 -13.25 -4.23 2.48
C ALA A 198 -13.42 -2.82 3.05
N LEU A 199 -13.55 -1.80 2.19
CA LEU A 199 -13.82 -0.42 2.58
C LEU A 199 -15.21 -0.25 3.20
N THR A 200 -16.22 -0.92 2.64
CA THR A 200 -17.60 -0.94 3.20
C THR A 200 -17.61 -1.57 4.59
N ALA A 201 -16.87 -2.65 4.80
CA ALA A 201 -16.81 -3.35 6.08
C ALA A 201 -15.98 -2.61 7.15
N SER A 202 -15.17 -1.62 6.76
CA SER A 202 -14.30 -0.90 7.68
C SER A 202 -15.09 0.06 8.58
N THR A 203 -14.91 -0.12 9.88
CA THR A 203 -15.44 0.78 10.94
C THR A 203 -14.32 1.62 11.58
N ALA A 204 -13.11 1.55 11.06
CA ALA A 204 -11.98 2.31 11.59
C ALA A 204 -12.18 3.82 11.42
N ASN A 205 -11.71 4.59 12.39
CA ASN A 205 -11.78 6.05 12.32
C ASN A 205 -10.96 6.61 11.16
N TRP A 206 -9.78 6.01 10.91
CA TRP A 206 -8.91 6.38 9.80
C TRP A 206 -8.92 5.30 8.74
N LYS A 207 -9.10 5.72 7.49
CA LYS A 207 -8.98 4.85 6.31
C LYS A 207 -7.85 5.37 5.44
N ILE A 208 -6.76 4.61 5.36
CA ILE A 208 -5.56 4.99 4.61
C ILE A 208 -5.32 3.95 3.52
N VAL A 209 -5.19 4.41 2.27
CA VAL A 209 -4.88 3.53 1.14
C VAL A 209 -3.41 3.69 0.77
N ILE A 210 -2.74 2.55 0.59
CA ILE A 210 -1.33 2.47 0.21
C ILE A 210 -1.23 1.83 -1.18
N GLY A 211 -0.67 2.56 -2.13
CA GLY A 211 -0.32 2.06 -3.45
C GLY A 211 1.12 2.39 -3.82
N HIS A 212 1.56 1.98 -5.00
CA HIS A 212 2.86 2.41 -5.51
C HIS A 212 2.75 3.63 -6.41
N HIS A 213 1.87 3.58 -7.42
CA HIS A 213 1.71 4.68 -8.37
C HIS A 213 0.89 5.83 -7.76
N PRO A 214 1.26 7.10 -8.04
CA PRO A 214 0.49 8.24 -7.56
C PRO A 214 -0.86 8.34 -8.29
N ILE A 215 -1.91 8.70 -7.55
CA ILE A 215 -3.16 9.17 -8.17
C ILE A 215 -2.95 10.62 -8.64
N ARG A 216 -2.31 11.42 -7.78
CA ARG A 216 -1.93 12.81 -8.06
C ARG A 216 -0.46 12.99 -7.76
N SER A 217 0.28 13.60 -8.67
CA SER A 217 1.67 14.03 -8.50
C SER A 217 2.04 15.15 -9.47
N ILE A 218 2.92 16.04 -9.04
CA ILE A 218 3.60 17.00 -9.90
C ILE A 218 5.04 16.55 -10.20
N GLY A 219 5.47 15.38 -9.72
CA GLY A 219 6.77 14.81 -10.01
C GLY A 219 6.91 14.31 -11.45
N HIS A 220 8.02 13.65 -11.72
CA HIS A 220 8.43 13.19 -13.06
C HIS A 220 7.36 12.37 -13.80
N HIS A 221 6.68 11.48 -13.11
CA HIS A 221 5.68 10.60 -13.74
C HIS A 221 4.29 11.25 -13.80
N GLY A 222 4.03 12.24 -12.94
CA GLY A 222 2.76 12.94 -12.87
C GLY A 222 1.61 12.06 -12.39
N ASP A 223 0.41 12.53 -12.68
CA ASP A 223 -0.85 11.83 -12.36
C ASP A 223 -0.95 10.49 -13.12
N THR A 224 -1.38 9.42 -12.46
CA THR A 224 -1.67 8.14 -13.14
C THR A 224 -3.13 8.13 -13.60
N ALA A 225 -3.35 8.35 -14.89
CA ALA A 225 -4.69 8.51 -15.46
C ALA A 225 -5.60 7.30 -15.20
N GLU A 226 -5.07 6.09 -15.27
CA GLU A 226 -5.84 4.86 -15.01
C GLU A 226 -6.30 4.76 -13.55
N LEU A 227 -5.51 5.26 -12.59
CA LEU A 227 -5.92 5.30 -11.19
C LEU A 227 -6.98 6.37 -10.93
N ILE A 228 -6.87 7.53 -11.60
CA ILE A 228 -7.90 8.58 -11.53
C ILE A 228 -9.24 8.04 -12.03
N VAL A 229 -9.24 7.28 -13.13
CA VAL A 229 -10.49 6.79 -13.74
C VAL A 229 -11.06 5.56 -13.01
N ARG A 230 -10.20 4.66 -12.52
CA ARG A 230 -10.63 3.34 -12.03
C ARG A 230 -10.63 3.18 -10.51
N LEU A 231 -9.66 3.81 -9.82
CA LEU A 231 -9.48 3.63 -8.37
C LEU A 231 -10.05 4.81 -7.58
N LEU A 232 -9.73 6.04 -7.98
CA LEU A 232 -10.12 7.24 -7.24
C LEU A 232 -11.63 7.31 -6.94
N PRO A 233 -12.55 6.98 -7.89
CA PRO A 233 -13.99 7.02 -7.59
C PRO A 233 -14.40 6.13 -6.40
N THR A 234 -13.80 4.94 -6.27
CA THR A 234 -14.03 4.05 -5.11
C THR A 234 -13.53 4.70 -3.82
N LEU A 235 -12.33 5.29 -3.85
CA LEU A 235 -11.75 5.95 -2.66
C LEU A 235 -12.62 7.13 -2.19
N GLU A 236 -13.16 7.88 -3.14
CA GLU A 236 -14.02 9.03 -2.86
C GLU A 236 -15.38 8.65 -2.27
N VAL A 237 -16.00 7.55 -2.75
CA VAL A 237 -17.29 7.05 -2.23
C VAL A 237 -17.15 6.57 -0.78
N HIS A 238 -15.98 6.04 -0.41
CA HIS A 238 -15.73 5.52 0.94
C HIS A 238 -15.05 6.53 1.89
N ASP A 239 -14.96 7.81 1.50
CA ASP A 239 -14.39 8.89 2.32
C ASP A 239 -12.99 8.53 2.86
N ILE A 240 -12.08 8.11 1.96
CA ILE A 240 -10.70 7.82 2.35
C ILE A 240 -10.02 9.10 2.82
N ASP A 241 -9.29 9.03 3.93
CA ASP A 241 -8.58 10.17 4.50
C ASP A 241 -7.29 10.48 3.76
N ILE A 242 -6.49 9.42 3.50
CA ILE A 242 -5.13 9.55 2.96
C ILE A 242 -4.88 8.46 1.91
N TYR A 243 -4.29 8.85 0.79
CA TYR A 243 -3.66 7.95 -0.17
C TYR A 243 -2.15 8.17 -0.13
N ILE A 244 -1.36 7.11 0.09
CA ILE A 244 0.10 7.19 0.16
C ILE A 244 0.71 6.34 -0.94
N ASN A 245 1.69 6.90 -1.65
CA ASN A 245 2.37 6.25 -2.77
C ASN A 245 3.89 6.48 -2.77
N GLY A 246 4.58 5.81 -3.68
CA GLY A 246 5.96 6.01 -4.09
C GLY A 246 6.02 6.47 -5.54
N HIS A 247 6.84 5.79 -6.37
CA HIS A 247 6.98 5.90 -7.80
C HIS A 247 7.67 7.18 -8.27
N ASP A 248 7.16 8.37 -7.90
CA ASP A 248 7.90 9.61 -8.06
C ASP A 248 8.95 9.73 -6.96
N HIS A 249 10.21 9.85 -7.38
CA HIS A 249 11.37 9.85 -6.48
C HIS A 249 11.53 11.19 -5.75
N CYS A 250 10.49 11.56 -5.02
CA CYS A 250 10.36 12.81 -4.27
C CYS A 250 9.61 12.58 -2.95
N LEU A 251 9.42 13.66 -2.20
CA LEU A 251 8.44 13.75 -1.11
C LEU A 251 7.42 14.82 -1.50
N GLU A 252 6.13 14.50 -1.43
CA GLU A 252 5.09 15.41 -1.89
C GLU A 252 3.82 15.30 -1.05
N HIS A 253 3.12 16.42 -0.95
CA HIS A 253 1.77 16.50 -0.39
C HIS A 253 0.87 17.34 -1.32
N ILE A 254 -0.16 16.70 -1.85
CA ILE A 254 -1.26 17.34 -2.59
C ILE A 254 -2.54 17.13 -1.80
N SER A 255 -3.30 18.20 -1.57
CA SER A 255 -4.60 18.16 -0.93
C SER A 255 -5.68 18.53 -1.93
N SER A 256 -6.65 17.64 -2.14
CA SER A 256 -7.77 17.96 -3.01
C SER A 256 -8.58 19.12 -2.44
N THR A 257 -8.81 20.15 -3.24
CA THR A 257 -9.66 21.31 -2.87
C THR A 257 -11.14 20.94 -2.86
N ARG A 258 -11.53 19.89 -3.60
CA ARG A 258 -12.92 19.44 -3.75
C ARG A 258 -13.31 18.31 -2.84
N ARG A 259 -12.32 17.53 -2.35
CA ARG A 259 -12.52 16.32 -1.53
C ARG A 259 -11.47 16.25 -0.44
N LYS A 260 -11.78 15.56 0.66
CA LYS A 260 -10.93 15.54 1.86
C LYS A 260 -9.65 14.70 1.73
N ILE A 261 -9.47 13.94 0.63
CA ILE A 261 -8.34 13.00 0.49
C ILE A 261 -7.03 13.77 0.42
N GLN A 262 -6.08 13.37 1.25
CA GLN A 262 -4.69 13.83 1.19
C GLN A 262 -3.87 12.83 0.38
N PHE A 263 -3.16 13.29 -0.66
CA PHE A 263 -2.27 12.50 -1.48
C PHE A 263 -0.84 12.76 -1.04
N LEU A 264 -0.15 11.71 -0.57
CA LEU A 264 1.20 11.82 -0.01
C LEU A 264 2.15 10.91 -0.79
N THR A 265 3.23 11.47 -1.33
CA THR A 265 4.29 10.69 -1.97
C THR A 265 5.48 10.52 -1.04
N SER A 266 5.91 9.28 -0.83
CA SER A 266 7.12 8.89 -0.10
C SER A 266 7.99 8.01 -0.99
N GLY A 267 8.49 8.55 -2.10
CA GLY A 267 9.33 7.86 -3.08
C GLY A 267 10.82 8.24 -3.00
N GLY A 268 11.20 8.98 -1.97
CA GLY A 268 12.58 9.45 -1.74
C GLY A 268 13.50 8.46 -1.01
N GLY A 269 13.18 7.16 -0.97
CA GLY A 269 13.91 6.16 -0.18
C GLY A 269 15.34 5.87 -0.64
N SER A 270 15.68 6.25 -1.89
CA SER A 270 17.03 6.16 -2.43
C SER A 270 17.27 7.26 -3.47
N LYS A 271 17.36 6.93 -4.76
CA LYS A 271 17.60 7.89 -5.83
C LYS A 271 16.49 8.92 -5.90
N ALA A 272 16.83 10.20 -5.94
CA ALA A 272 15.90 11.30 -6.18
C ALA A 272 16.23 11.99 -7.50
N TRP A 273 15.25 12.65 -8.14
CA TRP A 273 15.38 13.35 -9.41
C TRP A 273 15.20 14.85 -9.19
N LYS A 274 16.32 15.56 -9.09
CA LYS A 274 16.31 16.99 -8.83
C LYS A 274 15.79 17.81 -10.03
N GLY A 275 14.90 18.74 -9.74
CA GLY A 275 14.34 19.66 -10.72
C GLY A 275 13.29 19.05 -11.64
N ASP A 276 12.91 17.82 -11.43
CA ASP A 276 11.96 17.10 -12.28
C ASP A 276 10.54 17.26 -11.74
N ILE A 277 9.95 18.42 -12.04
CA ILE A 277 8.66 18.87 -11.54
C ILE A 277 7.82 19.45 -12.68
N ASP A 278 6.56 19.06 -12.76
CA ASP A 278 5.57 19.70 -13.63
C ASP A 278 5.07 21.01 -13.00
N GLN A 279 5.61 22.12 -13.48
CA GLN A 279 5.26 23.46 -12.99
C GLN A 279 3.84 23.90 -13.37
N LEU A 280 3.18 23.21 -14.31
CA LEU A 280 1.86 23.59 -14.81
C LEU A 280 0.70 22.98 -13.99
N ASN A 281 0.93 21.87 -13.30
CA ASN A 281 -0.11 21.13 -12.59
C ASN A 281 0.05 21.25 -11.06
N GLN A 282 -0.08 22.46 -10.51
CA GLN A 282 0.11 22.70 -9.07
C GLN A 282 -1.21 22.76 -8.27
N ASP A 283 -2.35 22.31 -8.84
CA ASP A 283 -3.63 22.36 -8.15
C ASP A 283 -3.61 21.46 -6.89
N GLY A 284 -3.87 22.10 -5.76
CA GLY A 284 -3.87 21.47 -4.46
C GLY A 284 -2.50 21.20 -3.85
N LEU A 285 -1.38 21.55 -4.50
CA LEU A 285 -0.04 21.38 -3.98
C LEU A 285 0.13 22.08 -2.63
N LYS A 286 0.62 21.37 -1.63
CA LYS A 286 0.96 21.87 -0.30
C LYS A 286 2.45 21.84 -0.03
N PHE A 287 3.13 20.83 -0.57
CA PHE A 287 4.56 20.62 -0.35
C PHE A 287 5.15 19.74 -1.46
N TYR A 288 6.37 20.07 -1.86
CA TYR A 288 7.19 19.24 -2.76
C TYR A 288 8.67 19.35 -2.38
N TYR A 289 9.36 18.22 -2.41
CA TYR A 289 10.81 18.15 -2.17
C TYR A 289 11.44 17.10 -3.08
N ASP A 290 12.34 17.53 -3.95
CA ASP A 290 13.04 16.71 -4.96
C ASP A 290 14.27 15.99 -4.43
N GLY A 291 14.30 15.68 -3.15
CA GLY A 291 15.40 15.01 -2.47
C GLY A 291 15.00 13.70 -1.79
N GLN A 292 16.00 13.03 -1.22
CA GLN A 292 15.77 11.80 -0.48
C GLN A 292 15.19 12.08 0.90
N GLY A 293 14.35 11.13 1.35
CA GLY A 293 13.73 11.22 2.66
C GLY A 293 12.64 10.17 2.87
N PHE A 294 11.82 10.39 3.88
CA PHE A 294 10.74 9.49 4.29
C PHE A 294 9.68 10.23 5.09
N ILE A 295 8.58 9.55 5.38
CA ILE A 295 7.46 10.09 6.17
C ILE A 295 7.36 9.33 7.49
N SER A 296 6.97 10.01 8.58
CA SER A 296 6.40 9.39 9.78
C SER A 296 4.92 9.74 9.90
N ALA A 297 4.15 8.83 10.50
CA ALA A 297 2.79 9.09 10.93
C ALA A 297 2.59 8.62 12.38
N GLU A 298 1.94 9.45 13.18
CA GLU A 298 1.45 9.12 14.51
C GLU A 298 -0.06 9.30 14.51
N LEU A 299 -0.78 8.21 14.79
CA LEU A 299 -2.24 8.14 14.73
C LEU A 299 -2.80 7.89 16.13
N THR A 300 -3.85 8.60 16.46
CA THR A 300 -4.74 8.31 17.59
C THR A 300 -6.16 8.13 17.03
N GLN A 301 -7.13 7.93 17.89
CA GLN A 301 -8.51 7.81 17.46
C GLN A 301 -9.02 9.09 16.74
N THR A 302 -8.52 10.27 17.16
CA THR A 302 -9.01 11.56 16.67
C THR A 302 -8.00 12.39 15.92
N GLU A 303 -6.71 12.06 16.01
CA GLU A 303 -5.64 12.86 15.43
C GLU A 303 -4.71 12.01 14.58
N ALA A 304 -4.26 12.56 13.47
CA ALA A 304 -3.20 12.01 12.63
C ALA A 304 -2.16 13.10 12.38
N ARG A 305 -0.95 12.89 12.90
CA ARG A 305 0.20 13.77 12.66
C ARG A 305 1.17 13.11 11.71
N ILE A 306 1.42 13.75 10.57
CA ILE A 306 2.29 13.26 9.51
C ILE A 306 3.43 14.23 9.31
N VAL A 307 4.66 13.73 9.27
CA VAL A 307 5.88 14.56 9.19
C VAL A 307 6.80 14.03 8.11
N PHE A 308 7.29 14.92 7.26
CA PHE A 308 8.24 14.63 6.19
C PHE A 308 9.65 15.01 6.63
N TYR A 309 10.61 14.11 6.40
CA TYR A 309 12.00 14.28 6.81
C TYR A 309 12.95 14.09 5.63
N ASP A 310 14.03 14.90 5.59
CA ASP A 310 15.15 14.63 4.70
C ASP A 310 16.15 13.61 5.29
N ILE A 311 17.23 13.36 4.54
CA ILE A 311 18.32 12.45 4.95
C ILE A 311 19.13 12.93 6.16
N PHE A 312 18.92 14.15 6.63
CA PHE A 312 19.58 14.71 7.82
C PHE A 312 18.65 14.72 9.04
N GLY A 313 17.38 14.28 8.87
CA GLY A 313 16.36 14.29 9.90
C GLY A 313 15.72 15.66 10.11
N LYS A 314 15.96 16.61 9.17
CA LYS A 314 15.27 17.90 9.19
C LYS A 314 13.80 17.69 8.84
N VAL A 315 12.93 18.29 9.62
CA VAL A 315 11.50 18.38 9.29
C VAL A 315 11.33 19.32 8.10
N LEU A 316 10.76 18.81 7.03
CA LEU A 316 10.51 19.55 5.80
C LEU A 316 9.07 20.07 5.73
N HIS A 317 8.12 19.25 6.21
CA HIS A 317 6.69 19.54 6.17
C HIS A 317 5.95 18.78 7.26
N ASN A 318 4.83 19.35 7.72
CA ASN A 318 3.90 18.74 8.68
C ASN A 318 2.48 18.79 8.11
N LEU A 319 1.72 17.73 8.36
CA LEU A 319 0.29 17.65 8.13
C LEU A 319 -0.37 17.12 9.40
N ASP A 320 -1.22 17.92 10.00
CA ASP A 320 -2.03 17.54 11.15
C ASP A 320 -3.50 17.45 10.72
N LEU A 321 -4.14 16.32 10.96
CA LEU A 321 -5.55 16.06 10.69
C LEU A 321 -6.26 15.73 11.99
N SER A 322 -7.53 16.16 12.10
CA SER A 322 -8.37 15.85 13.25
C SER A 322 -9.74 15.35 12.83
N LYS A 323 -10.31 14.46 13.63
CA LYS A 323 -11.68 13.95 13.51
C LYS A 323 -12.43 14.11 14.80
N GLU A 324 -13.69 14.50 14.71
CA GLU A 324 -14.59 14.49 15.86
C GLU A 324 -15.05 13.06 16.16
N LEU A 325 -15.11 12.71 17.44
CA LEU A 325 -15.77 11.47 17.86
C LEU A 325 -17.28 11.73 17.85
N TYR A 326 -17.98 11.15 16.90
CA TYR A 326 -19.43 11.10 17.00
C TYR A 326 -19.79 10.17 18.16
N SER A 327 -20.23 10.73 19.29
CA SER A 327 -20.93 9.95 20.31
C SER A 327 -22.22 9.42 19.68
N ILE A 328 -22.31 8.13 19.49
CA ILE A 328 -23.58 7.46 19.20
C ILE A 328 -24.42 7.66 20.48
N MET A 329 -25.35 8.63 20.42
CA MET A 329 -26.39 8.78 21.45
C MET A 329 -27.42 7.65 21.30
#